data_561b297bf42603ea1de89cae24b88d17
#
_entry.id   561b297bf42603ea1de89cae24b88d17
#
_cell.length_a   1.000
_cell.length_b   1.000
_cell.length_c   1.000
_cell.angle_alpha   90.00
_cell.angle_beta   90.00
_cell.angle_gamma   90.00
#
_symmetry.space_group_name_H-M   'P 1'
#
loop_
_entity.id
_entity.type
_entity.pdbx_description
1 polymer ?
#
loop_
_entity_poly.entity_id
_entity_poly.type
_entity_poly.pdbx_seq_one_letter_code
_entity_poly.pdbx_strand_id
1 'polypeptide(L)'
;SAELSVKQALFWTAVWVSVATAFTVVIYGLYEYRWLGYVPGPGVRDGADAVVLFITGYLLEWSLSVDNIFVIALIFAYLRIPTQYQYRVLFWGIVGAIVLRGLMIAAGTTLLQRFDWMFYVFGAILLLSALRMLRDGEDEHDVGSSFPARLVQRFIPVTPELERARF
;
A
#
# COMPACT_ATOMS: atom_id res chain seq x y z
N SER A 1 14.44 22.11 -8.92
CA SER A 1 13.28 21.17 -8.83
C SER A 1 12.04 21.95 -9.20
N ALA A 2 11.45 21.62 -10.37
CA ALA A 2 10.21 22.25 -10.80
C ALA A 2 9.09 21.77 -9.85
N GLU A 3 8.53 22.70 -9.08
CA GLU A 3 7.33 22.45 -8.29
C GLU A 3 6.19 22.15 -9.28
N LEU A 4 5.65 20.92 -9.21
CA LEU A 4 4.51 20.54 -10.03
C LEU A 4 3.32 21.41 -9.65
N SER A 5 2.75 22.12 -10.62
CA SER A 5 1.54 22.89 -10.36
C SER A 5 0.37 21.95 -10.07
N VAL A 6 -0.59 22.40 -9.25
CA VAL A 6 -1.80 21.63 -8.92
C VAL A 6 -2.54 21.16 -10.19
N LYS A 7 -2.56 21.98 -11.23
CA LYS A 7 -3.16 21.62 -12.53
C LYS A 7 -2.44 20.43 -13.20
N GLN A 8 -1.12 20.40 -13.14
CA GLN A 8 -0.33 19.28 -13.67
C GLN A 8 -0.55 18.00 -12.87
N ALA A 9 -0.61 18.11 -11.54
CA ALA A 9 -0.91 16.96 -10.67
C ALA A 9 -2.29 16.38 -10.99
N LEU A 10 -3.33 17.22 -11.09
CA LEU A 10 -4.68 16.80 -11.43
C LEU A 10 -4.75 16.18 -12.84
N PHE A 11 -4.06 16.75 -13.81
CA PHE A 11 -3.98 16.20 -15.17
C PHE A 11 -3.40 14.78 -15.17
N TRP A 12 -2.25 14.57 -14.50
CA TRP A 12 -1.64 13.25 -14.42
C TRP A 12 -2.50 12.25 -13.66
N THR A 13 -3.18 12.69 -12.60
CA THR A 13 -4.15 11.85 -11.87
C THR A 13 -5.29 11.41 -12.80
N ALA A 14 -5.87 12.35 -13.56
CA ALA A 14 -6.93 12.03 -14.52
C ALA A 14 -6.45 11.05 -15.60
N VAL A 15 -5.22 11.22 -16.11
CA VAL A 15 -4.62 10.29 -17.08
C VAL A 15 -4.53 8.87 -16.49
N TRP A 16 -3.98 8.72 -15.29
CA TRP A 16 -3.83 7.40 -14.68
C TRP A 16 -5.17 6.74 -14.31
N VAL A 17 -6.14 7.52 -13.85
CA VAL A 17 -7.51 7.02 -13.62
C VAL A 17 -8.15 6.56 -14.93
N SER A 18 -7.97 7.31 -16.01
CA SER A 18 -8.47 6.92 -17.34
C SER A 18 -7.82 5.62 -17.85
N VAL A 19 -6.51 5.47 -17.63
CA VAL A 19 -5.79 4.22 -17.97
C VAL A 19 -6.34 3.05 -17.15
N ALA A 20 -6.54 3.21 -15.85
CA ALA A 20 -7.11 2.17 -15.01
C ALA A 20 -8.54 1.82 -15.44
N THR A 21 -9.36 2.82 -15.79
CA THR A 21 -10.71 2.61 -16.32
C THR A 21 -10.69 1.87 -17.65
N ALA A 22 -9.81 2.26 -18.58
CA ALA A 22 -9.63 1.55 -19.84
C ALA A 22 -9.19 0.09 -19.64
N PHE A 23 -8.36 -0.15 -18.61
CA PHE A 23 -7.91 -1.50 -18.28
C PHE A 23 -9.05 -2.42 -17.79
N THR A 24 -10.15 -1.88 -17.25
CA THR A 24 -11.33 -2.67 -16.90
C THR A 24 -11.94 -3.38 -18.13
N VAL A 25 -11.85 -2.74 -19.32
CA VAL A 25 -12.33 -3.35 -20.57
C VAL A 25 -11.48 -4.56 -20.93
N VAL A 26 -10.17 -4.46 -20.73
CA VAL A 26 -9.24 -5.58 -20.94
C VAL A 26 -9.54 -6.72 -19.96
N ILE A 27 -9.75 -6.40 -18.68
CA ILE A 27 -10.16 -7.37 -17.65
C ILE A 27 -11.46 -8.07 -18.05
N TYR A 28 -12.47 -7.29 -18.42
CA TYR A 28 -13.75 -7.84 -18.89
C TYR A 28 -13.55 -8.82 -20.04
N GLY A 29 -12.83 -8.41 -21.11
CA GLY A 29 -12.59 -9.26 -22.28
C GLY A 29 -11.78 -10.52 -21.96
N LEU A 30 -10.79 -10.39 -21.06
CA LEU A 30 -9.96 -11.53 -20.65
C LEU A 30 -10.80 -12.64 -19.99
N TYR A 31 -11.72 -12.26 -19.11
CA TYR A 31 -12.51 -13.22 -18.34
C TYR A 31 -13.76 -13.68 -19.10
N GLU A 32 -14.45 -12.78 -19.81
CA GLU A 32 -15.68 -13.11 -20.55
C GLU A 32 -15.40 -14.00 -21.77
N TYR A 33 -14.41 -13.61 -22.59
CA TYR A 33 -14.07 -14.33 -23.81
C TYR A 33 -12.96 -15.35 -23.62
N ARG A 34 -12.47 -15.53 -22.39
CA ARG A 34 -11.38 -16.46 -22.05
C ARG A 34 -10.15 -16.28 -22.94
N TRP A 35 -9.79 -15.02 -23.18
CA TRP A 35 -8.62 -14.71 -24.00
C TRP A 35 -7.38 -15.39 -23.44
N LEU A 36 -6.52 -15.88 -24.31
CA LEU A 36 -5.29 -16.59 -23.97
C LEU A 36 -5.54 -17.93 -23.21
N GLY A 37 -6.75 -18.51 -23.26
CA GLY A 37 -7.06 -19.74 -22.55
C GLY A 37 -7.12 -19.59 -21.03
N TYR A 38 -7.24 -18.36 -20.54
CA TYR A 38 -7.31 -18.10 -19.10
C TYR A 38 -8.56 -18.73 -18.48
N VAL A 39 -8.35 -19.47 -17.39
CA VAL A 39 -9.45 -20.07 -16.61
C VAL A 39 -9.62 -19.24 -15.33
N PRO A 40 -10.83 -18.69 -15.09
CA PRO A 40 -11.10 -17.92 -13.88
C PRO A 40 -10.84 -18.73 -12.62
N GLY A 41 -10.24 -18.11 -11.63
CA GLY A 41 -10.07 -18.70 -10.30
C GLY A 41 -11.39 -18.84 -9.51
N PRO A 42 -11.36 -19.47 -8.34
CA PRO A 42 -12.53 -19.62 -7.49
C PRO A 42 -13.17 -18.26 -7.17
N GLY A 43 -14.50 -18.17 -7.31
CA GLY A 43 -15.27 -16.98 -6.97
C GLY A 43 -15.46 -15.95 -8.10
N VAL A 44 -14.85 -16.17 -9.26
CA VAL A 44 -15.05 -15.34 -10.47
C VAL A 44 -15.76 -16.16 -11.54
N ARG A 45 -16.97 -15.80 -11.91
CA ARG A 45 -17.80 -16.53 -12.87
C ARG A 45 -17.69 -16.00 -14.29
N ASP A 46 -17.64 -14.69 -14.43
CA ASP A 46 -17.68 -13.99 -15.72
C ASP A 46 -16.82 -12.70 -15.70
N GLY A 47 -16.83 -12.00 -16.81
CA GLY A 47 -16.10 -10.75 -16.96
C GLY A 47 -16.63 -9.63 -16.05
N ALA A 48 -17.93 -9.62 -15.73
CA ALA A 48 -18.51 -8.64 -14.85
C ALA A 48 -18.04 -8.80 -13.39
N ASP A 49 -18.02 -10.04 -12.89
CA ASP A 49 -17.46 -10.35 -11.56
C ASP A 49 -15.98 -9.90 -11.46
N ALA A 50 -15.19 -10.17 -12.51
CA ALA A 50 -13.79 -9.77 -12.55
C ALA A 50 -13.61 -8.24 -12.52
N VAL A 51 -14.43 -7.51 -13.24
CA VAL A 51 -14.43 -6.03 -13.24
C VAL A 51 -14.79 -5.48 -11.86
N VAL A 52 -15.82 -6.02 -11.22
CA VAL A 52 -16.22 -5.60 -9.86
C VAL A 52 -15.08 -5.82 -8.87
N LEU A 53 -14.43 -6.97 -8.91
CA LEU A 53 -13.27 -7.26 -8.05
C LEU A 53 -12.11 -6.32 -8.32
N PHE A 54 -11.80 -6.06 -9.60
CA PHE A 54 -10.73 -5.13 -9.98
C PHE A 54 -11.02 -3.71 -9.49
N ILE A 55 -12.22 -3.19 -9.72
CA ILE A 55 -12.61 -1.83 -9.27
C ILE A 55 -12.58 -1.75 -7.75
N THR A 56 -13.11 -2.75 -7.07
CA THR A 56 -13.10 -2.80 -5.60
C THR A 56 -11.67 -2.77 -5.06
N GLY A 57 -10.79 -3.62 -5.61
CA GLY A 57 -9.37 -3.64 -5.24
C GLY A 57 -8.69 -2.31 -5.53
N TYR A 58 -8.95 -1.71 -6.69
CA TYR A 58 -8.40 -0.42 -7.08
C TYR A 58 -8.83 0.72 -6.14
N LEU A 59 -10.10 0.77 -5.74
CA LEU A 59 -10.60 1.78 -4.81
C LEU A 59 -10.03 1.60 -3.40
N LEU A 60 -9.95 0.36 -2.93
CA LEU A 60 -9.30 0.05 -1.64
C LEU A 60 -7.84 0.47 -1.64
N GLU A 61 -7.13 0.15 -2.73
CA GLU A 61 -5.74 0.52 -2.91
C GLU A 61 -5.55 2.04 -2.89
N TRP A 62 -6.43 2.75 -3.56
CA TRP A 62 -6.41 4.22 -3.60
C TRP A 62 -6.65 4.83 -2.22
N SER A 63 -7.63 4.30 -1.48
CA SER A 63 -7.92 4.73 -0.12
C SER A 63 -6.73 4.54 0.81
N LEU A 64 -6.11 3.36 0.80
CA LEU A 64 -4.92 3.05 1.60
C LEU A 64 -3.68 3.88 1.17
N SER A 65 -3.58 4.20 -0.13
CA SER A 65 -2.48 5.02 -0.65
C SER A 65 -2.51 6.45 -0.12
N VAL A 66 -3.69 7.05 0.01
CA VAL A 66 -3.86 8.41 0.57
C VAL A 66 -3.39 8.45 2.02
N ASP A 67 -3.77 7.45 2.82
CA ASP A 67 -3.33 7.32 4.20
C ASP A 67 -1.81 7.16 4.31
N ASN A 68 -1.21 6.32 3.48
CA ASN A 68 0.23 6.13 3.43
C ASN A 68 1.00 7.43 3.08
N ILE A 69 0.48 8.24 2.14
CA ILE A 69 1.08 9.54 1.78
C ILE A 69 1.05 10.48 2.98
N PHE A 70 -0.06 10.52 3.71
CA PHE A 70 -0.19 11.35 4.90
C PHE A 70 0.81 10.95 5.99
N VAL A 71 0.97 9.67 6.25
CA VAL A 71 1.96 9.14 7.21
C VAL A 71 3.39 9.51 6.78
N ILE A 72 3.73 9.36 5.50
CA ILE A 72 5.05 9.73 4.98
C ILE A 72 5.30 11.25 5.15
N ALA A 73 4.29 12.08 4.88
CA ALA A 73 4.39 13.52 5.07
C ALA A 73 4.65 13.90 6.53
N LEU A 74 3.95 13.24 7.47
CA LEU A 74 4.18 13.41 8.90
C LEU A 74 5.60 12.99 9.31
N ILE A 75 6.09 11.85 8.82
CA ILE A 75 7.45 11.39 9.08
C ILE A 75 8.48 12.39 8.56
N PHE A 76 8.28 12.93 7.35
CA PHE A 76 9.19 13.94 6.79
C PHE A 76 9.20 15.23 7.62
N ALA A 77 8.02 15.66 8.10
CA ALA A 77 7.90 16.83 8.97
C ALA A 77 8.58 16.59 10.33
N TYR A 78 8.34 15.42 10.92
CA TYR A 78 8.90 15.04 12.22
C TYR A 78 10.43 14.91 12.19
N LEU A 79 10.97 14.21 11.18
CA LEU A 79 12.41 14.00 11.01
C LEU A 79 13.11 15.20 10.35
N ARG A 80 12.38 16.28 10.01
CA ARG A 80 12.91 17.48 9.33
C ARG A 80 13.79 17.14 8.13
N ILE A 81 13.35 16.16 7.31
CA ILE A 81 14.13 15.71 6.15
C ILE A 81 14.22 16.82 5.12
N PRO A 82 15.44 17.26 4.73
CA PRO A 82 15.62 18.26 3.70
C PRO A 82 14.97 17.84 2.37
N THR A 83 14.34 18.79 1.68
CA THR A 83 13.58 18.55 0.43
C THR A 83 14.40 17.83 -0.65
N GLN A 84 15.71 18.04 -0.67
CA GLN A 84 16.63 17.40 -1.62
C GLN A 84 16.72 15.87 -1.47
N TYR A 85 16.45 15.34 -0.26
CA TYR A 85 16.50 13.89 0.02
C TYR A 85 15.11 13.24 0.03
N GLN A 86 14.04 14.02 0.16
CA GLN A 86 12.67 13.51 0.23
C GLN A 86 12.32 12.63 -0.98
N TYR A 87 12.75 13.02 -2.18
CA TYR A 87 12.51 12.24 -3.39
C TYR A 87 13.15 10.84 -3.33
N ARG A 88 14.38 10.73 -2.84
CA ARG A 88 15.05 9.43 -2.69
C ARG A 88 14.37 8.53 -1.68
N VAL A 89 14.04 9.08 -0.51
CA VAL A 89 13.34 8.34 0.54
C VAL A 89 11.98 7.87 0.04
N LEU A 90 11.23 8.76 -0.63
CA LEU A 90 9.93 8.44 -1.21
C LEU A 90 10.04 7.33 -2.26
N PHE A 91 11.01 7.42 -3.17
CA PHE A 91 11.22 6.43 -4.22
C PHE A 91 11.48 5.03 -3.62
N TRP A 92 12.43 4.92 -2.70
CA TRP A 92 12.73 3.64 -2.04
C TRP A 92 11.58 3.14 -1.16
N GLY A 93 10.85 4.06 -0.52
CA GLY A 93 9.65 3.74 0.22
C GLY A 93 8.55 3.14 -0.67
N ILE A 94 8.30 3.72 -1.83
CA ILE A 94 7.33 3.20 -2.81
C ILE A 94 7.77 1.84 -3.36
N VAL A 95 9.03 1.70 -3.76
CA VAL A 95 9.56 0.41 -4.25
C VAL A 95 9.43 -0.67 -3.17
N GLY A 96 9.82 -0.35 -1.92
CA GLY A 96 9.68 -1.26 -0.80
C GLY A 96 8.22 -1.65 -0.54
N ALA A 97 7.30 -0.69 -0.60
CA ALA A 97 5.88 -0.95 -0.43
C ALA A 97 5.32 -1.88 -1.52
N ILE A 98 5.71 -1.69 -2.79
CA ILE A 98 5.28 -2.55 -3.91
C ILE A 98 5.81 -3.98 -3.71
N VAL A 99 7.09 -4.13 -3.38
CA VAL A 99 7.70 -5.45 -3.15
C VAL A 99 7.05 -6.16 -1.96
N LEU A 100 6.92 -5.46 -0.83
CA LEU A 100 6.30 -6.01 0.37
C LEU A 100 4.84 -6.40 0.13
N ARG A 101 4.08 -5.58 -0.59
CA ARG A 101 2.70 -5.88 -0.98
C ARG A 101 2.62 -7.12 -1.86
N GLY A 102 3.47 -7.23 -2.89
CA GLY A 102 3.52 -8.42 -3.73
C GLY A 102 3.81 -9.68 -2.93
N LEU A 103 4.77 -9.63 -2.02
CA LEU A 103 5.09 -10.75 -1.12
C LEU A 103 3.93 -11.08 -0.17
N MET A 104 3.28 -10.08 0.41
CA MET A 104 2.13 -10.28 1.31
C MET A 104 0.94 -10.90 0.58
N ILE A 105 0.64 -10.43 -0.64
CA ILE A 105 -0.44 -11.02 -1.46
C ILE A 105 -0.10 -12.46 -1.81
N ALA A 106 1.11 -12.74 -2.31
CA ALA A 106 1.52 -14.09 -2.68
C ALA A 106 1.51 -15.05 -1.48
N ALA A 107 2.06 -14.61 -0.34
CA ALA A 107 2.06 -15.41 0.89
C ALA A 107 0.64 -15.60 1.45
N GLY A 108 -0.15 -14.53 1.51
CA GLY A 108 -1.51 -14.54 2.06
C GLY A 108 -2.45 -15.42 1.24
N THR A 109 -2.43 -15.29 -0.08
CA THR A 109 -3.26 -16.13 -0.97
C THR A 109 -2.87 -17.61 -0.88
N THR A 110 -1.58 -17.91 -0.86
CA THR A 110 -1.09 -19.29 -0.70
C THR A 110 -1.51 -19.88 0.64
N LEU A 111 -1.42 -19.09 1.70
CA LEU A 111 -1.76 -19.51 3.05
C LEU A 111 -3.27 -19.77 3.19
N LEU A 112 -4.11 -18.87 2.66
CA LEU A 112 -5.57 -19.00 2.65
C LEU A 112 -6.05 -20.17 1.80
N GLN A 113 -5.34 -20.47 0.68
CA GLN A 113 -5.67 -21.64 -0.15
C GLN A 113 -5.29 -22.99 0.49
N ARG A 114 -4.29 -23.00 1.37
CA ARG A 114 -3.84 -24.22 2.05
C ARG A 114 -4.54 -24.50 3.36
N PHE A 115 -5.00 -23.46 4.05
CA PHE A 115 -5.51 -23.55 5.42
C PHE A 115 -6.76 -22.69 5.59
N ASP A 116 -7.94 -23.28 5.42
CA ASP A 116 -9.23 -22.57 5.55
C ASP A 116 -9.41 -21.86 6.91
N TRP A 117 -8.81 -22.41 7.98
CA TRP A 117 -8.87 -21.82 9.31
C TRP A 117 -8.07 -20.50 9.46
N MET A 118 -7.15 -20.21 8.53
CA MET A 118 -6.39 -18.96 8.53
C MET A 118 -7.28 -17.73 8.36
N PHE A 119 -8.43 -17.88 7.73
CA PHE A 119 -9.41 -16.81 7.62
C PHE A 119 -9.87 -16.31 8.99
N TYR A 120 -10.09 -17.21 9.93
CA TYR A 120 -10.47 -16.88 11.31
C TYR A 120 -9.32 -16.21 12.08
N VAL A 121 -8.09 -16.64 11.86
CA VAL A 121 -6.91 -16.04 12.48
C VAL A 121 -6.72 -14.61 12.00
N PHE A 122 -6.74 -14.38 10.68
CA PHE A 122 -6.62 -13.02 10.13
C PHE A 122 -7.78 -12.13 10.59
N GLY A 123 -9.01 -12.64 10.58
CA GLY A 123 -10.17 -11.92 11.10
C GLY A 123 -10.02 -11.54 12.58
N ALA A 124 -9.54 -12.46 13.40
CA ALA A 124 -9.27 -12.20 14.82
C ALA A 124 -8.17 -11.13 15.02
N ILE A 125 -7.08 -11.20 14.26
CA ILE A 125 -6.00 -10.20 14.31
C ILE A 125 -6.53 -8.81 13.93
N LEU A 126 -7.32 -8.71 12.86
CA LEU A 126 -7.92 -7.44 12.43
C LEU A 126 -8.87 -6.89 13.48
N LEU A 127 -9.73 -7.74 14.05
CA LEU A 127 -10.68 -7.36 15.09
C LEU A 127 -9.95 -6.86 16.35
N LEU A 128 -8.94 -7.59 16.81
CA LEU A 128 -8.14 -7.19 17.97
C LEU A 128 -7.39 -5.87 17.71
N SER A 129 -6.86 -5.68 16.50
CA SER A 129 -6.20 -4.43 16.12
C SER A 129 -7.18 -3.26 16.11
N ALA A 130 -8.37 -3.45 15.55
CA ALA A 130 -9.42 -2.43 15.53
C ALA A 130 -9.90 -2.08 16.95
N LEU A 131 -10.14 -3.08 17.80
CA LEU A 131 -10.52 -2.87 19.21
C LEU A 131 -9.43 -2.15 20.00
N ARG A 132 -8.16 -2.48 19.76
CA ARG A 132 -7.05 -1.81 20.39
C ARG A 132 -6.98 -0.34 19.96
N MET A 133 -7.12 -0.06 18.68
CA MET A 133 -7.13 1.30 18.15
C MET A 133 -8.28 2.16 18.70
N LEU A 134 -9.47 1.56 18.89
CA LEU A 134 -10.61 2.23 19.53
C LEU A 134 -10.39 2.49 21.02
N ARG A 135 -9.58 1.67 21.69
CA ARG A 135 -9.36 1.73 23.13
C ARG A 135 -8.20 2.64 23.52
N ASP A 136 -7.15 2.68 22.68
CA ASP A 136 -5.92 3.43 22.96
C ASP A 136 -6.06 4.93 22.64
N GLY A 137 -7.26 5.43 22.26
CA GLY A 137 -7.59 6.87 22.08
C GLY A 137 -6.39 7.75 21.70
N GLU A 138 -6.56 8.94 21.22
CA GLU A 138 -5.58 9.92 20.74
C GLU A 138 -4.36 10.23 21.67
N ASP A 139 -3.84 9.27 22.38
CA ASP A 139 -2.55 9.43 23.04
C ASP A 139 -1.48 9.51 21.95
N GLU A 140 -0.84 10.68 21.88
CA GLU A 140 0.30 11.00 21.03
C GLU A 140 1.24 9.79 20.94
N HIS A 141 1.16 9.06 19.82
CA HIS A 141 2.09 7.99 19.55
C HIS A 141 3.46 8.62 19.36
N ASP A 142 4.24 8.62 20.42
CA ASP A 142 5.67 8.85 20.34
C ASP A 142 6.26 7.78 19.41
N VAL A 143 6.43 8.15 18.14
CA VAL A 143 6.93 7.27 17.06
C VAL A 143 8.27 6.65 17.45
N GLY A 144 9.04 7.34 18.33
CA GLY A 144 10.34 6.85 18.83
C GLY A 144 10.23 5.68 19.81
N SER A 145 9.10 5.51 20.50
CA SER A 145 8.90 4.47 21.52
C SER A 145 8.19 3.22 20.99
N SER A 146 7.73 3.24 19.74
CA SER A 146 6.98 2.13 19.15
C SER A 146 7.85 0.87 18.96
N PHE A 147 7.24 -0.31 19.14
CA PHE A 147 7.92 -1.60 18.97
C PHE A 147 8.71 -1.75 17.65
N PRO A 148 8.18 -1.32 16.47
CA PRO A 148 8.93 -1.33 15.22
C PRO A 148 10.16 -0.43 15.26
N ALA A 149 10.09 0.75 15.87
CA ALA A 149 11.23 1.65 15.99
C ALA A 149 12.35 1.04 16.83
N ARG A 150 12.02 0.38 17.94
CA ARG A 150 13.00 -0.35 18.76
C ARG A 150 13.64 -1.52 18.02
N LEU A 151 12.87 -2.22 17.18
CA LEU A 151 13.40 -3.33 16.38
C LEU A 151 14.39 -2.82 15.33
N VAL A 152 14.06 -1.73 14.64
CA VAL A 152 14.95 -1.09 13.66
C VAL A 152 16.21 -0.56 14.33
N GLN A 153 16.11 0.11 15.47
CA GLN A 153 17.27 0.59 16.24
C GLN A 153 18.19 -0.52 16.72
N ARG A 154 17.67 -1.74 16.92
CA ARG A 154 18.49 -2.90 17.34
C ARG A 154 19.33 -3.49 16.20
N PHE A 155 18.85 -3.36 14.95
CA PHE A 155 19.54 -3.95 13.77
C PHE A 155 20.29 -2.91 12.94
N ILE A 156 19.94 -1.64 13.06
CA ILE A 156 20.56 -0.53 12.32
C ILE A 156 21.03 0.50 13.34
N PRO A 157 22.32 0.82 13.44
CA PRO A 157 22.80 1.90 14.28
C PRO A 157 22.27 3.22 13.72
N VAL A 158 21.19 3.72 14.32
CA VAL A 158 20.58 5.00 13.95
C VAL A 158 21.31 6.09 14.73
N THR A 159 22.06 6.92 14.02
CA THR A 159 22.64 8.14 14.58
C THR A 159 21.56 9.22 14.66
N PRO A 160 21.42 9.93 15.78
CA PRO A 160 20.39 10.97 15.95
C PRO A 160 20.63 12.23 15.10
N GLU A 161 21.79 12.35 14.46
CA GLU A 161 22.13 13.44 13.57
C GLU A 161 22.36 12.93 12.14
N LEU A 162 21.81 13.66 11.17
CA LEU A 162 22.07 13.44 9.75
C LEU A 162 23.54 13.71 9.46
N GLU A 163 24.40 12.69 9.53
CA GLU A 163 25.76 12.79 9.03
C GLU A 163 25.72 13.06 7.52
N ARG A 164 26.41 14.14 7.12
CA ARG A 164 26.54 14.59 5.75
C ARG A 164 26.89 13.41 4.82
N ALA A 165 25.95 13.11 3.94
CA ALA A 165 26.16 12.52 2.62
C ALA A 165 27.23 11.44 2.47
N ARG A 166 26.90 10.20 2.83
CA ARG A 166 27.48 8.99 2.22
C ARG A 166 26.36 8.02 1.88
N PHE A 167 25.66 8.33 0.76
CA PHE A 167 24.90 7.34 0.01
C PHE A 167 24.94 7.73 -1.47
#